data_fb1dedb84d1c49025782cec8bc967cbb
#
_entry.id   fb1dedb84d1c49025782cec8bc967cbb
#
_cell.length_a   1.000
_cell.length_b   1.000
_cell.length_c   1.000
_cell.angle_alpha   90.00
_cell.angle_beta   90.00
_cell.angle_gamma   90.00
#
_symmetry.space_group_name_H-M   'P 1'
#
loop_
_entity.id
_entity.type
_entity.pdbx_description
1 polymer ?
#
loop_
_entity_poly.entity_id
_entity_poly.type
_entity_poly.pdbx_seq_one_letter_code
_entity_poly.pdbx_strand_id
1 'polypeptide(L)'
;SAKFVVLTKPTIAMITGNGVNALDAGEVWHLLDQRMNIPSTHLEITSFNRTEIDKYNTIILVSGNYGELNKEKLKSWVQAGGTLIITEDAVTWAAQSGISDVKFKKAKPPVDSLQKKRYIDREQIDGAQRVTGAIFGAEADLTHPLTYGYSQSTISLFKANSVFMEKSKNP
;
A
#
# COMPACT_ATOMS: atom_id res chain seq x y z
N SER A 1 32.70 -1.70 12.07
CA SER A 1 32.19 -0.57 12.87
C SER A 1 30.67 -0.57 12.79
N ALA A 2 29.99 -0.63 13.96
CA ALA A 2 28.54 -0.53 14.01
C ALA A 2 28.12 0.88 13.51
N LYS A 3 27.24 0.93 12.50
CA LYS A 3 26.62 2.18 12.10
C LYS A 3 25.43 2.45 13.02
N PHE A 4 25.52 3.49 13.81
CA PHE A 4 24.39 3.97 14.59
C PHE A 4 23.57 4.95 13.74
N VAL A 5 22.24 4.75 13.69
CA VAL A 5 21.31 5.67 13.05
C VAL A 5 20.46 6.30 14.14
N VAL A 6 20.41 7.62 14.15
CA VAL A 6 19.53 8.36 15.08
C VAL A 6 18.09 8.22 14.57
N LEU A 7 17.21 7.72 15.44
CA LEU A 7 15.79 7.66 15.16
C LEU A 7 15.21 9.06 15.20
N THR A 8 14.53 9.46 14.13
CA THR A 8 13.80 10.74 14.05
C THR A 8 12.31 10.50 14.22
N LYS A 9 11.64 11.44 14.89
CA LYS A 9 10.18 11.39 15.03
C LYS A 9 9.54 11.42 13.63
N PRO A 10 8.53 10.57 13.36
CA PRO A 10 7.82 10.62 12.08
C PRO A 10 7.15 11.98 11.85
N THR A 11 7.41 12.57 10.70
CA THR A 11 6.68 13.74 10.17
C THR A 11 5.94 13.26 8.93
N ILE A 12 4.64 13.01 9.12
CA ILE A 12 3.82 12.27 8.15
C ILE A 12 3.01 13.23 7.30
N ALA A 13 3.05 13.04 5.98
CA ALA A 13 2.05 13.56 5.06
C ALA A 13 1.22 12.40 4.49
N MET A 14 -0.08 12.58 4.37
CA MET A 14 -0.98 11.68 3.68
C MET A 14 -1.65 12.43 2.52
N ILE A 15 -1.64 11.82 1.33
CA ILE A 15 -2.33 12.41 0.20
C ILE A 15 -3.83 12.12 0.34
N THR A 16 -4.64 13.17 0.22
CA THR A 16 -6.09 13.15 0.40
C THR A 16 -6.76 14.02 -0.66
N GLY A 17 -8.06 14.15 -0.58
CA GLY A 17 -8.85 15.02 -1.43
C GLY A 17 -9.36 14.35 -2.70
N ASN A 18 -9.56 15.15 -3.74
CA ASN A 18 -10.21 14.66 -4.97
C ASN A 18 -9.41 13.53 -5.62
N GLY A 19 -10.10 12.44 -5.96
CA GLY A 19 -9.51 11.25 -6.56
C GLY A 19 -8.99 10.23 -5.54
N VAL A 20 -8.87 10.56 -4.26
CA VAL A 20 -8.43 9.64 -3.19
C VAL A 20 -9.64 9.07 -2.45
N ASN A 21 -9.60 7.79 -2.11
CA ASN A 21 -10.65 7.16 -1.33
C ASN A 21 -10.69 7.74 0.10
N ALA A 22 -11.78 8.43 0.41
CA ALA A 22 -11.93 9.11 1.69
C ALA A 22 -12.09 8.14 2.88
N LEU A 23 -12.64 6.94 2.66
CA LEU A 23 -12.78 5.92 3.72
C LEU A 23 -11.42 5.38 4.12
N ASP A 24 -10.60 4.98 3.16
CA ASP A 24 -9.26 4.46 3.43
C ASP A 24 -8.36 5.53 4.06
N ALA A 25 -8.46 6.77 3.59
CA ALA A 25 -7.75 7.91 4.19
C ALA A 25 -8.22 8.15 5.64
N GLY A 26 -9.52 8.03 5.89
CA GLY A 26 -10.10 8.17 7.22
C GLY A 26 -9.66 7.07 8.18
N GLU A 27 -9.56 5.82 7.73
CA GLU A 27 -9.05 4.70 8.51
C GLU A 27 -7.60 4.91 8.95
N VAL A 28 -6.73 5.31 8.01
CA VAL A 28 -5.33 5.59 8.31
C VAL A 28 -5.20 6.80 9.23
N TRP A 29 -5.94 7.88 8.97
CA TRP A 29 -5.97 9.04 9.85
C TRP A 29 -6.42 8.67 11.27
N HIS A 30 -7.53 7.93 11.41
CA HIS A 30 -8.04 7.51 12.70
C HIS A 30 -7.02 6.65 13.47
N LEU A 31 -6.33 5.73 12.78
CA LEU A 31 -5.28 4.92 13.38
C LEU A 31 -4.14 5.80 13.92
N LEU A 32 -3.61 6.69 13.09
CA LEU A 32 -2.45 7.51 13.45
C LEU A 32 -2.82 8.54 14.52
N ASP A 33 -3.86 9.33 14.28
CA ASP A 33 -4.23 10.45 15.16
C ASP A 33 -4.90 9.98 16.43
N GLN A 34 -5.95 9.16 16.33
CA GLN A 34 -6.81 8.81 17.45
C GLN A 34 -6.29 7.61 18.27
N ARG A 35 -5.56 6.70 17.66
CA ARG A 35 -5.08 5.49 18.35
C ARG A 35 -3.61 5.56 18.75
N MET A 36 -2.78 6.18 17.94
CA MET A 36 -1.33 6.26 18.14
C MET A 36 -0.86 7.65 18.59
N ASN A 37 -1.73 8.67 18.56
CA ASN A 37 -1.40 10.07 18.85
C ASN A 37 -0.22 10.58 17.99
N ILE A 38 -0.20 10.18 16.72
CA ILE A 38 0.77 10.60 15.72
C ILE A 38 0.07 11.53 14.73
N PRO A 39 0.33 12.86 14.78
CA PRO A 39 -0.32 13.79 13.87
C PRO A 39 0.17 13.59 12.43
N SER A 40 -0.73 13.72 11.48
CA SER A 40 -0.43 13.68 10.05
C SER A 40 -0.93 14.94 9.34
N THR A 41 -0.18 15.39 8.33
CA THR A 41 -0.61 16.49 7.47
C THR A 41 -1.33 15.91 6.25
N HIS A 42 -2.54 16.40 5.98
CA HIS A 42 -3.30 16.01 4.80
C HIS A 42 -3.01 16.96 3.66
N LEU A 43 -2.56 16.43 2.54
CA LEU A 43 -2.22 17.20 1.34
C LEU A 43 -3.09 16.74 0.17
N GLU A 44 -3.78 17.66 -0.46
CA GLU A 44 -4.37 17.39 -1.77
C GLU A 44 -3.26 17.25 -2.83
N ILE A 45 -3.54 16.54 -3.92
CA ILE A 45 -2.59 16.31 -5.01
C ILE A 45 -2.03 17.64 -5.56
N THR A 46 -2.89 18.64 -5.74
CA THR A 46 -2.49 19.97 -6.19
C THR A 46 -1.57 20.67 -5.22
N SER A 47 -1.83 20.53 -3.91
CA SER A 47 -1.00 21.06 -2.84
C SER A 47 0.34 20.35 -2.76
N PHE A 48 0.35 19.01 -2.87
CA PHE A 48 1.59 18.22 -2.92
C PHE A 48 2.50 18.68 -4.06
N ASN A 49 1.95 18.92 -5.24
CA ASN A 49 2.73 19.31 -6.41
C ASN A 49 3.45 20.66 -6.22
N ARG A 50 2.90 21.56 -5.39
CA ARG A 50 3.42 22.91 -5.12
C ARG A 50 4.23 23.02 -3.84
N THR A 51 3.97 22.15 -2.84
CA THR A 51 4.59 22.23 -1.50
C THR A 51 5.98 21.60 -1.51
N GLU A 52 6.92 22.16 -0.78
CA GLU A 52 8.18 21.49 -0.46
C GLU A 52 7.90 20.32 0.49
N ILE A 53 8.26 19.11 0.06
CA ILE A 53 7.92 17.87 0.78
C ILE A 53 9.08 17.36 1.64
N ASP A 54 10.23 17.98 1.60
CA ASP A 54 11.44 17.57 2.33
C ASP A 54 11.29 17.64 3.86
N LYS A 55 10.30 18.43 4.32
CA LYS A 55 9.93 18.49 5.74
C LYS A 55 9.23 17.22 6.25
N TYR A 56 8.78 16.35 5.36
CA TYR A 56 8.18 15.06 5.71
C TYR A 56 9.21 13.96 5.51
N ASN A 57 9.28 13.03 6.45
CA ASN A 57 10.08 11.83 6.33
C ASN A 57 9.25 10.60 5.94
N THR A 58 7.91 10.72 6.00
CA THR A 58 6.97 9.65 5.63
C THR A 58 5.82 10.23 4.82
N ILE A 59 5.51 9.61 3.68
CA ILE A 59 4.35 9.95 2.84
C ILE A 59 3.50 8.70 2.69
N ILE A 60 2.18 8.86 2.83
CA ILE A 60 1.21 7.77 2.73
C ILE A 60 0.28 8.02 1.53
N LEU A 61 0.15 7.01 0.69
CA LEU A 61 -0.81 6.91 -0.41
C LEU A 61 -1.76 5.75 -0.13
N VAL A 62 -3.03 6.05 0.04
CA VAL A 62 -4.10 5.06 0.16
C VAL A 62 -4.74 4.79 -1.22
N SER A 63 -5.79 3.98 -1.30
CA SER A 63 -6.51 3.77 -2.56
C SER A 63 -6.92 5.08 -3.22
N GLY A 64 -6.67 5.22 -4.53
CA GLY A 64 -7.02 6.44 -5.25
C GLY A 64 -6.41 6.54 -6.65
N ASN A 65 -6.81 7.59 -7.35
CA ASN A 65 -6.26 7.96 -8.65
C ASN A 65 -5.20 9.05 -8.49
N TYR A 66 -3.96 8.69 -8.75
CA TYR A 66 -2.79 9.56 -8.60
C TYR A 66 -2.21 10.05 -9.94
N GLY A 67 -3.00 10.02 -11.02
CA GLY A 67 -2.54 10.41 -12.36
C GLY A 67 -1.97 11.83 -12.45
N GLU A 68 -2.48 12.76 -11.65
CA GLU A 68 -2.04 14.16 -11.59
C GLU A 68 -0.93 14.43 -10.57
N LEU A 69 -0.56 13.44 -9.76
CA LEU A 69 0.50 13.59 -8.77
C LEU A 69 1.87 13.66 -9.47
N ASN A 70 2.69 14.61 -9.08
CA ASN A 70 4.04 14.74 -9.61
C ASN A 70 4.92 13.56 -9.18
N LYS A 71 4.91 12.52 -10.00
CA LYS A 71 5.63 11.26 -9.74
C LYS A 71 7.14 11.43 -9.69
N GLU A 72 7.72 12.34 -10.47
CA GLU A 72 9.17 12.56 -10.48
C GLU A 72 9.62 13.21 -9.16
N LYS A 73 8.83 14.15 -8.65
CA LYS A 73 9.05 14.76 -7.34
C LYS A 73 9.00 13.71 -6.22
N LEU A 74 7.97 12.86 -6.24
CA LEU A 74 7.83 11.78 -5.25
C LEU A 74 8.99 10.80 -5.34
N LYS A 75 9.37 10.40 -6.56
CA LYS A 75 10.50 9.49 -6.80
C LYS A 75 11.82 10.06 -6.30
N SER A 76 12.11 11.31 -6.60
CA SER A 76 13.31 11.99 -6.11
C SER A 76 13.36 12.05 -4.59
N TRP A 77 12.22 12.32 -3.96
CA TRP A 77 12.11 12.36 -2.51
C TRP A 77 12.34 10.97 -1.88
N VAL A 78 11.80 9.88 -2.46
CA VAL A 78 12.10 8.51 -2.03
C VAL A 78 13.58 8.19 -2.18
N GLN A 79 14.19 8.55 -3.31
CA GLN A 79 15.62 8.34 -3.55
C GLN A 79 16.51 9.12 -2.59
N ALA A 80 16.04 10.25 -2.07
CA ALA A 80 16.70 11.03 -1.03
C ALA A 80 16.56 10.43 0.38
N GLY A 81 15.83 9.31 0.54
CA GLY A 81 15.69 8.58 1.80
C GLY A 81 14.30 8.72 2.47
N GLY A 82 13.34 9.30 1.79
CA GLY A 82 11.95 9.37 2.26
C GLY A 82 11.28 7.99 2.32
N THR A 83 10.48 7.76 3.34
CA THR A 83 9.68 6.53 3.51
C THR A 83 8.32 6.69 2.85
N LEU A 84 8.04 5.89 1.83
CA LEU A 84 6.76 5.88 1.13
C LEU A 84 5.96 4.64 1.51
N ILE A 85 4.77 4.85 2.10
CA ILE A 85 3.82 3.79 2.44
C ILE A 85 2.68 3.85 1.43
N ILE A 86 2.44 2.73 0.76
CA ILE A 86 1.42 2.64 -0.29
C ILE A 86 0.51 1.46 0.00
N THR A 87 -0.78 1.69 -0.02
CA THR A 87 -1.77 0.65 0.23
C THR A 87 -2.77 0.54 -0.92
N GLU A 88 -3.49 -0.56 -0.98
CA GLU A 88 -4.60 -0.81 -1.90
C GLU A 88 -4.22 -0.59 -3.38
N ASP A 89 -5.08 0.11 -4.13
CA ASP A 89 -4.90 0.34 -5.57
C ASP A 89 -3.71 1.24 -5.91
N ALA A 90 -3.29 2.08 -4.96
CA ALA A 90 -2.12 2.95 -5.14
C ALA A 90 -0.84 2.15 -5.41
N VAL A 91 -0.75 0.90 -4.95
CA VAL A 91 0.38 0.00 -5.25
C VAL A 91 0.50 -0.27 -6.75
N THR A 92 -0.64 -0.46 -7.43
CA THR A 92 -0.67 -0.67 -8.88
C THR A 92 -0.20 0.58 -9.63
N TRP A 93 -0.68 1.77 -9.19
CA TRP A 93 -0.22 3.04 -9.75
C TRP A 93 1.29 3.25 -9.55
N ALA A 94 1.82 2.95 -8.37
CA ALA A 94 3.25 3.10 -8.08
C ALA A 94 4.12 2.21 -8.97
N ALA A 95 3.69 0.97 -9.22
CA ALA A 95 4.37 0.06 -10.13
C ALA A 95 4.34 0.57 -11.59
N GLN A 96 3.17 1.02 -12.06
CA GLN A 96 3.01 1.57 -13.41
C GLN A 96 3.78 2.88 -13.62
N SER A 97 3.93 3.68 -12.57
CA SER A 97 4.66 4.95 -12.58
C SER A 97 6.17 4.80 -12.43
N GLY A 98 6.67 3.57 -12.24
CA GLY A 98 8.10 3.31 -12.04
C GLY A 98 8.66 3.85 -10.71
N ILE A 99 7.80 4.06 -9.72
CA ILE A 99 8.19 4.40 -8.33
C ILE A 99 8.59 3.12 -7.59
N SER A 100 7.89 2.01 -7.89
CA SER A 100 8.16 0.70 -7.31
C SER A 100 8.40 -0.32 -8.42
N ASP A 101 9.26 -1.31 -8.15
CA ASP A 101 9.54 -2.45 -9.03
C ASP A 101 8.64 -3.67 -8.72
N VAL A 102 7.61 -3.48 -7.91
CA VAL A 102 6.65 -4.53 -7.55
C VAL A 102 6.03 -5.15 -8.79
N LYS A 103 6.02 -6.47 -8.81
CA LYS A 103 5.36 -7.28 -9.84
C LYS A 103 4.16 -7.98 -9.25
N PHE A 104 3.16 -8.18 -10.09
CA PHE A 104 1.93 -8.84 -9.69
C PHE A 104 1.83 -10.24 -10.29
N LYS A 105 1.33 -11.17 -9.50
CA LYS A 105 1.03 -12.51 -9.99
C LYS A 105 -0.10 -12.44 -11.01
N LYS A 106 0.10 -13.10 -12.15
CA LYS A 106 -0.99 -13.26 -13.12
C LYS A 106 -2.06 -14.17 -12.53
N ALA A 107 -3.32 -13.77 -12.65
CA ALA A 107 -4.43 -14.64 -12.32
C ALA A 107 -4.29 -15.95 -13.15
N LYS A 108 -4.30 -17.09 -12.47
CA LYS A 108 -4.36 -18.39 -13.19
C LYS A 108 -5.80 -18.55 -13.66
N PRO A 109 -6.03 -18.82 -14.96
CA PRO A 109 -7.37 -19.19 -15.41
C PRO A 109 -7.79 -20.44 -14.63
N PRO A 110 -9.09 -20.60 -14.29
CA PRO A 110 -9.57 -21.80 -13.65
C PRO A 110 -9.21 -23.01 -14.51
N VAL A 111 -8.86 -24.11 -13.86
CA VAL A 111 -8.47 -25.37 -14.53
C VAL A 111 -9.56 -25.83 -15.52
N ASP A 112 -10.81 -25.51 -15.25
CA ASP A 112 -11.98 -25.80 -16.09
C ASP A 112 -12.35 -24.71 -17.11
N SER A 113 -11.47 -23.76 -17.40
CA SER A 113 -11.76 -22.70 -18.38
C SER A 113 -12.03 -23.21 -19.82
N LEU A 114 -11.65 -24.45 -20.09
CA LEU A 114 -11.88 -25.12 -21.39
C LEU A 114 -13.23 -25.83 -21.47
N GLN A 115 -13.94 -26.04 -20.36
CA GLN A 115 -15.29 -26.60 -20.39
C GLN A 115 -16.31 -25.53 -20.74
N LYS A 116 -17.29 -25.85 -21.60
CA LYS A 116 -18.44 -24.97 -21.87
C LYS A 116 -19.21 -24.73 -20.56
N LYS A 117 -18.95 -23.60 -19.92
CA LYS A 117 -19.62 -23.23 -18.68
C LYS A 117 -21.06 -22.84 -18.99
N ARG A 118 -22.00 -23.42 -18.22
CA ARG A 118 -23.39 -22.99 -18.31
C ARG A 118 -23.52 -21.60 -17.72
N TYR A 119 -24.40 -20.78 -18.24
CA TYR A 119 -24.63 -19.41 -17.77
C TYR A 119 -24.98 -19.36 -16.27
N ILE A 120 -25.73 -20.34 -15.78
CA ILE A 120 -26.13 -20.44 -14.38
C ILE A 120 -24.94 -20.67 -13.41
N ASP A 121 -23.83 -21.23 -13.88
CA ASP A 121 -22.66 -21.53 -13.04
C ASP A 121 -21.67 -20.33 -13.00
N ARG A 122 -21.94 -19.26 -13.75
CA ARG A 122 -21.02 -18.15 -13.96
C ARG A 122 -20.71 -17.40 -12.64
N GLU A 123 -21.71 -17.12 -11.83
CA GLU A 123 -21.52 -16.40 -10.56
C GLU A 123 -20.64 -17.18 -9.57
N GLN A 124 -20.83 -18.51 -9.49
CA GLN A 124 -20.00 -19.36 -8.64
C GLN A 124 -18.56 -19.42 -9.11
N ILE A 125 -18.35 -19.47 -10.42
CA ILE A 125 -17.02 -19.54 -11.01
C ILE A 125 -16.29 -18.20 -10.83
N ASP A 126 -16.97 -17.09 -11.06
CA ASP A 126 -16.41 -15.74 -10.88
C ASP A 126 -16.16 -15.47 -9.40
N GLY A 127 -17.07 -15.89 -8.52
CA GLY A 127 -16.93 -15.78 -7.07
C GLY A 127 -15.72 -16.56 -6.51
N ALA A 128 -15.47 -17.75 -7.02
CA ALA A 128 -14.33 -18.59 -6.60
C ALA A 128 -12.95 -17.98 -6.94
N GLN A 129 -12.91 -16.96 -7.81
CA GLN A 129 -11.68 -16.28 -8.21
C GLN A 129 -11.47 -14.93 -7.55
N ARG A 130 -12.40 -14.47 -6.74
CA ARG A 130 -12.37 -13.16 -6.10
C ARG A 130 -12.13 -13.29 -4.61
N VAL A 131 -11.28 -12.41 -4.10
CA VAL A 131 -11.19 -12.14 -2.67
C VAL A 131 -12.01 -10.88 -2.42
N THR A 132 -13.16 -11.05 -1.74
CA THR A 132 -14.12 -9.97 -1.49
C THR A 132 -14.11 -9.49 -0.03
N GLY A 133 -13.10 -9.88 0.72
CA GLY A 133 -12.92 -9.58 2.13
C GLY A 133 -12.71 -10.88 2.91
N ALA A 134 -11.46 -11.14 3.28
CA ALA A 134 -11.11 -12.29 4.10
C ALA A 134 -9.93 -11.94 5.02
N ILE A 135 -9.88 -12.62 6.16
CA ILE A 135 -8.74 -12.55 7.08
C ILE A 135 -7.82 -13.71 6.75
N PHE A 136 -6.57 -13.40 6.46
CA PHE A 136 -5.51 -14.36 6.20
C PHE A 136 -4.52 -14.38 7.36
N GLY A 137 -4.06 -15.57 7.75
CA GLY A 137 -2.85 -15.73 8.53
C GLY A 137 -1.62 -15.52 7.64
N ALA A 138 -0.70 -14.68 8.07
CA ALA A 138 0.56 -14.46 7.38
C ALA A 138 1.72 -14.67 8.34
N GLU A 139 2.84 -15.19 7.83
CA GLU A 139 4.08 -15.31 8.58
C GLU A 139 4.94 -14.06 8.34
N ALA A 140 5.28 -13.39 9.44
CA ALA A 140 6.15 -12.23 9.46
C ALA A 140 7.56 -12.62 9.88
N ASP A 141 8.56 -12.06 9.22
CA ASP A 141 9.95 -12.18 9.63
C ASP A 141 10.22 -11.22 10.79
N LEU A 142 10.33 -11.74 12.01
CA LEU A 142 10.56 -10.94 13.23
C LEU A 142 11.94 -10.29 13.28
N THR A 143 12.84 -10.61 12.38
CA THR A 143 14.15 -9.95 12.27
C THR A 143 14.10 -8.68 11.41
N HIS A 144 13.02 -8.49 10.65
CA HIS A 144 12.85 -7.32 9.81
C HIS A 144 12.39 -6.10 10.64
N PRO A 145 12.93 -4.89 10.41
CA PRO A 145 12.57 -3.69 11.19
C PRO A 145 11.08 -3.36 11.23
N LEU A 146 10.32 -3.63 10.17
CA LEU A 146 8.87 -3.41 10.13
C LEU A 146 8.07 -4.28 11.10
N THR A 147 8.67 -5.34 11.61
CA THR A 147 8.01 -6.27 12.55
C THR A 147 8.49 -6.10 13.98
N TYR A 148 9.34 -5.13 14.27
CA TYR A 148 9.79 -4.85 15.63
C TYR A 148 8.60 -4.47 16.52
N GLY A 149 8.47 -5.13 17.64
CA GLY A 149 7.34 -5.00 18.56
C GLY A 149 6.32 -6.14 18.47
N TYR A 150 6.36 -6.97 17.43
CA TYR A 150 5.60 -8.21 17.39
C TYR A 150 6.31 -9.30 18.19
N SER A 151 5.55 -10.02 19.03
CA SER A 151 6.06 -11.16 19.80
C SER A 151 5.84 -12.52 19.12
N GLN A 152 4.99 -12.55 18.09
CA GLN A 152 4.64 -13.75 17.33
C GLN A 152 4.79 -13.49 15.84
N SER A 153 5.27 -14.49 15.11
CA SER A 153 5.43 -14.40 13.65
C SER A 153 4.11 -14.43 12.89
N THR A 154 3.09 -15.08 13.44
CA THR A 154 1.77 -15.15 12.78
C THR A 154 0.98 -13.88 13.03
N ILE A 155 0.65 -13.17 11.96
CA ILE A 155 -0.18 -11.96 11.97
C ILE A 155 -1.43 -12.15 11.13
N SER A 156 -2.52 -11.51 11.54
CA SER A 156 -3.77 -11.51 10.80
C SER A 156 -3.82 -10.33 9.85
N LEU A 157 -4.05 -10.59 8.56
CA LEU A 157 -4.17 -9.57 7.53
C LEU A 157 -5.57 -9.61 6.91
N PHE A 158 -6.23 -8.47 6.86
CA PHE A 158 -7.45 -8.31 6.07
C PHE A 158 -7.10 -8.01 4.61
N LYS A 159 -7.77 -8.68 3.68
CA LYS A 159 -7.57 -8.49 2.25
C LYS A 159 -8.91 -8.46 1.52
N ALA A 160 -9.19 -7.38 0.84
CA ALA A 160 -10.45 -7.12 0.13
C ALA A 160 -10.32 -7.16 -1.40
N ASN A 161 -9.16 -7.51 -1.94
CA ASN A 161 -8.96 -7.58 -3.39
C ASN A 161 -8.23 -8.85 -3.81
N SER A 162 -8.26 -9.15 -5.12
CA SER A 162 -7.63 -10.35 -5.71
C SER A 162 -6.25 -10.08 -6.30
N VAL A 163 -5.64 -8.95 -5.97
CA VAL A 163 -4.29 -8.61 -6.44
C VAL A 163 -3.26 -9.23 -5.51
N PHE A 164 -2.32 -9.98 -6.05
CA PHE A 164 -1.23 -10.62 -5.32
C PHE A 164 0.10 -10.17 -5.89
N MET A 165 0.98 -9.69 -5.03
CA MET A 165 2.35 -9.33 -5.40
C MET A 165 3.23 -10.58 -5.53
N GLU A 166 4.21 -10.53 -6.42
CA GLU A 166 5.30 -11.49 -6.44
C GLU A 166 6.23 -11.21 -5.25
N LYS A 167 6.99 -12.24 -4.85
CA LYS A 167 8.01 -12.07 -3.81
C LYS A 167 9.05 -11.05 -4.29
N SER A 168 9.36 -10.07 -3.44
CA SER A 168 10.46 -9.13 -3.72
C SER A 168 11.78 -9.87 -3.82
N LYS A 169 12.67 -9.39 -4.69
CA LYS A 169 14.05 -9.87 -4.79
C LYS A 169 14.98 -9.20 -3.78
N ASN A 170 14.59 -8.01 -3.35
CA ASN A 170 15.28 -7.21 -2.33
C ASN A 170 14.28 -7.01 -1.18
N PRO A 171 14.33 -7.85 -0.14
CA PRO A 171 13.50 -7.71 1.04
C PRO A 171 13.93 -6.48 1.87
#